data_bdb3505878bf10d90218843c9892e098
#
_entry.id   bdb3505878bf10d90218843c9892e098
#
_cell.length_a   1.000
_cell.length_b   1.000
_cell.length_c   1.000
_cell.angle_alpha   90.00
_cell.angle_beta   90.00
_cell.angle_gamma   90.00
#
_symmetry.space_group_name_H-M   'P 1'
#
loop_
_entity.id
_entity.type
_entity.pdbx_description
1 polymer ?
#
loop_
_entity_poly.entity_id
_entity_poly.type
_entity_poly.pdbx_seq_one_letter_code
_entity_poly.pdbx_strand_id
1 'polypeptide(L)'
;MKIRTLALFAALIPAFTQAAPAQATKQQCLGYLKDGLQITIHASTCEPAAAQDERYKNAFFAAMKQFEQNNCESIVPETEARAFLNSQTEGKSQEQYCASIKTPVQRSLQRYNNGNR
;
A
#
# COMPACT_ATOMS: atom_id res chain seq x y z
N MET A 1 -3.78 6.68 -50.40
CA MET A 1 -2.65 5.94 -49.91
C MET A 1 -2.08 6.51 -48.65
N LYS A 2 -1.70 7.74 -48.71
CA LYS A 2 -1.14 8.35 -47.50
C LYS A 2 -2.13 8.44 -46.38
N ILE A 3 -3.38 8.45 -46.73
CA ILE A 3 -4.43 8.51 -45.76
C ILE A 3 -4.38 7.31 -44.85
N ARG A 4 -3.99 6.18 -45.39
CA ARG A 4 -3.92 4.99 -44.59
C ARG A 4 -2.86 5.09 -43.52
N THR A 5 -1.80 5.75 -43.87
CA THR A 5 -0.75 5.96 -42.91
C THR A 5 -1.25 6.77 -41.72
N LEU A 6 -2.05 7.76 -42.02
CA LEU A 6 -2.62 8.56 -40.98
C LEU A 6 -3.52 7.79 -40.09
N ALA A 7 -4.21 6.83 -40.65
CA ALA A 7 -5.08 5.99 -39.86
C ALA A 7 -4.28 5.20 -38.84
N LEU A 8 -3.07 4.82 -39.22
CA LEU A 8 -2.22 4.09 -38.29
C LEU A 8 -1.84 4.95 -37.12
N PHE A 9 -1.54 6.19 -37.37
CA PHE A 9 -1.23 7.09 -36.28
C PHE A 9 -2.40 7.24 -35.33
N ALA A 10 -3.57 7.33 -35.91
CA ALA A 10 -4.76 7.45 -35.09
C ALA A 10 -4.89 6.24 -34.16
N ALA A 11 -4.50 5.10 -34.63
CA ALA A 11 -4.58 3.91 -33.82
C ALA A 11 -3.60 3.96 -32.65
N LEU A 12 -2.47 4.61 -32.85
CA LEU A 12 -1.49 4.72 -31.78
C LEU A 12 -1.96 5.64 -30.67
N ILE A 13 -2.65 6.69 -31.06
CA ILE A 13 -3.11 7.66 -30.06
C ILE A 13 -3.94 7.02 -28.97
N PRO A 14 -4.89 6.16 -29.28
CA PRO A 14 -5.65 5.49 -28.22
C PRO A 14 -4.77 4.73 -27.25
N ALA A 15 -3.66 4.20 -27.74
CA ALA A 15 -2.76 3.48 -26.87
C ALA A 15 -2.18 4.41 -25.82
N PHE A 16 -1.91 5.62 -26.17
CA PHE A 16 -1.42 6.59 -25.21
C PHE A 16 -2.47 6.98 -24.20
N THR A 17 -3.68 7.08 -24.67
CA THR A 17 -4.76 7.41 -23.77
C THR A 17 -4.87 6.37 -22.68
N GLN A 18 -4.61 5.14 -23.03
CA GLN A 18 -4.66 4.06 -22.06
C GLN A 18 -3.53 4.11 -21.06
N ALA A 19 -2.54 4.92 -21.34
CA ALA A 19 -1.45 5.09 -20.38
C ALA A 19 -1.89 5.88 -19.17
N ALA A 20 -3.12 6.36 -19.15
CA ALA A 20 -3.65 6.96 -17.94
C ALA A 20 -3.50 5.98 -16.79
N PRO A 21 -3.23 6.47 -15.57
CA PRO A 21 -2.96 5.60 -14.45
C PRO A 21 -4.07 4.58 -14.27
N ALA A 22 -3.68 3.34 -14.19
CA ALA A 22 -4.64 2.31 -13.89
C ALA A 22 -5.10 2.49 -12.45
N GLN A 23 -6.36 2.19 -12.22
CA GLN A 23 -6.88 2.22 -10.88
C GLN A 23 -6.22 1.13 -10.05
N ALA A 24 -5.96 1.43 -8.79
CA ALA A 24 -5.36 0.45 -7.89
C ALA A 24 -6.27 -0.75 -7.76
N THR A 25 -5.68 -1.92 -7.61
CA THR A 25 -6.44 -3.13 -7.37
C THR A 25 -6.81 -3.23 -5.90
N LYS A 26 -7.81 -4.07 -5.63
CA LYS A 26 -8.19 -4.31 -4.24
C LYS A 26 -7.00 -4.85 -3.45
N GLN A 27 -6.20 -5.72 -4.06
CA GLN A 27 -5.03 -6.27 -3.38
C GLN A 27 -4.02 -5.20 -3.01
N GLN A 28 -3.81 -4.24 -3.90
CA GLN A 28 -2.90 -3.14 -3.60
C GLN A 28 -3.42 -2.32 -2.43
N CYS A 29 -4.72 -2.05 -2.43
CA CYS A 29 -5.32 -1.29 -1.35
C CYS A 29 -5.22 -2.02 -0.02
N LEU A 30 -5.48 -3.32 -0.01
CA LEU A 30 -5.34 -4.12 1.20
C LEU A 30 -3.88 -4.17 1.65
N GLY A 31 -2.96 -4.12 0.70
CA GLY A 31 -1.54 -4.08 1.00
C GLY A 31 -1.15 -2.83 1.77
N TYR A 32 -1.69 -1.68 1.39
CA TYR A 32 -1.41 -0.44 2.11
C TYR A 32 -1.93 -0.51 3.54
N LEU A 33 -3.13 -1.07 3.71
CA LEU A 33 -3.69 -1.24 5.05
C LEU A 33 -2.84 -2.19 5.89
N LYS A 34 -2.40 -3.27 5.28
CA LYS A 34 -1.57 -4.25 5.95
C LYS A 34 -0.25 -3.63 6.39
N ASP A 35 0.37 -2.86 5.50
CA ASP A 35 1.62 -2.18 5.83
C ASP A 35 1.43 -1.25 7.01
N GLY A 36 0.36 -0.45 6.98
CA GLY A 36 0.09 0.47 8.07
C GLY A 36 -0.14 -0.24 9.39
N LEU A 37 -0.89 -1.33 9.35
CA LEU A 37 -1.15 -2.11 10.55
C LEU A 37 0.14 -2.70 11.13
N GLN A 38 0.95 -3.30 10.29
CA GLN A 38 2.18 -3.93 10.73
C GLN A 38 3.15 -2.91 11.33
N ILE A 39 3.28 -1.76 10.66
CA ILE A 39 4.16 -0.70 11.15
C ILE A 39 3.68 -0.23 12.53
N THR A 40 2.39 -0.02 12.67
CA THR A 40 1.83 0.45 13.94
C THR A 40 2.03 -0.55 15.06
N ILE A 41 1.73 -1.80 14.81
CA ILE A 41 1.84 -2.83 15.85
C ILE A 41 3.30 -3.06 16.21
N HIS A 42 4.18 -3.06 15.23
CA HIS A 42 5.59 -3.25 15.50
C HIS A 42 6.11 -2.17 16.44
N ALA A 43 5.76 -0.93 16.17
CA ALA A 43 6.21 0.18 16.99
C ALA A 43 5.58 0.20 18.37
N SER A 44 4.28 -0.12 18.44
CA SER A 44 3.57 0.00 19.72
C SER A 44 3.69 -1.23 20.61
N THR A 45 3.86 -2.39 19.99
CA THR A 45 3.78 -3.65 20.73
C THR A 45 5.05 -4.46 20.66
N CYS A 46 5.63 -4.58 19.47
CA CYS A 46 6.81 -5.45 19.29
C CYS A 46 8.10 -4.80 19.74
N GLU A 47 8.27 -3.53 19.44
CA GLU A 47 9.44 -2.78 19.85
C GLU A 47 9.02 -1.39 20.29
N PRO A 48 8.56 -1.25 21.53
CA PRO A 48 8.05 0.04 22.01
C PRO A 48 9.03 1.20 21.86
N ALA A 49 10.34 0.90 21.91
CA ALA A 49 11.33 1.95 21.70
C ALA A 49 11.23 2.56 20.31
N ALA A 50 10.72 1.81 19.34
CA ALA A 50 10.58 2.28 17.97
C ALA A 50 9.47 3.33 17.83
N ALA A 51 8.62 3.47 18.83
CA ALA A 51 7.55 4.48 18.77
C ALA A 51 8.11 5.89 18.64
N GLN A 52 9.35 6.09 19.07
CA GLN A 52 10.00 7.40 18.96
C GLN A 52 10.75 7.58 17.64
N ASP A 53 10.82 6.52 16.83
CA ASP A 53 11.54 6.56 15.58
C ASP A 53 10.67 7.20 14.49
N GLU A 54 11.15 8.31 13.96
CA GLU A 54 10.41 9.04 12.94
C GLU A 54 10.17 8.24 11.68
N ARG A 55 11.02 7.27 11.42
CA ARG A 55 10.82 6.45 10.22
C ARG A 55 9.53 5.65 10.27
N TYR A 56 9.14 5.21 11.46
CA TYR A 56 7.87 4.49 11.62
C TYR A 56 6.69 5.40 11.35
N LYS A 57 6.74 6.59 11.91
CA LYS A 57 5.69 7.57 11.71
C LYS A 57 5.56 7.96 10.24
N ASN A 58 6.70 8.25 9.63
CA ASN A 58 6.71 8.63 8.22
C ASN A 58 6.19 7.51 7.32
N ALA A 59 6.61 6.29 7.60
CA ALA A 59 6.17 5.15 6.81
C ALA A 59 4.68 4.91 6.95
N PHE A 60 4.15 5.05 8.16
CA PHE A 60 2.72 4.88 8.38
C PHE A 60 1.93 5.92 7.58
N PHE A 61 2.31 7.17 7.68
CA PHE A 61 1.62 8.22 6.94
C PHE A 61 1.75 8.03 5.44
N ALA A 62 2.91 7.57 4.98
CA ALA A 62 3.09 7.33 3.55
C ALA A 62 2.17 6.21 3.06
N ALA A 63 2.03 5.14 3.84
CA ALA A 63 1.14 4.06 3.47
C ALA A 63 -0.32 4.53 3.42
N MET A 64 -0.72 5.31 4.41
CA MET A 64 -2.08 5.85 4.44
C MET A 64 -2.31 6.83 3.30
N LYS A 65 -1.30 7.59 2.95
CA LYS A 65 -1.39 8.53 1.83
C LYS A 65 -1.60 7.77 0.52
N GLN A 66 -0.90 6.66 0.35
CA GLN A 66 -1.10 5.84 -0.83
C GLN A 66 -2.53 5.29 -0.88
N PHE A 67 -3.04 4.87 0.26
CA PHE A 67 -4.41 4.38 0.34
C PHE A 67 -5.39 5.47 -0.10
N GLU A 68 -5.18 6.66 0.39
CA GLU A 68 -6.06 7.77 0.08
C GLU A 68 -5.93 8.23 -1.37
N GLN A 69 -4.71 8.37 -1.85
CA GLN A 69 -4.47 8.85 -3.21
C GLN A 69 -4.97 7.89 -4.27
N ASN A 70 -5.03 6.61 -3.95
CA ASN A 70 -5.51 5.60 -4.88
C ASN A 70 -7.00 5.33 -4.75
N ASN A 71 -7.71 6.17 -4.01
CA ASN A 71 -9.16 6.01 -3.83
C ASN A 71 -9.53 4.65 -3.27
N CYS A 72 -8.70 4.13 -2.40
CA CYS A 72 -8.92 2.79 -1.87
C CYS A 72 -10.17 2.68 -1.03
N GLU A 73 -10.66 3.78 -0.47
CA GLU A 73 -11.90 3.75 0.28
C GLU A 73 -13.08 3.30 -0.57
N SER A 74 -13.03 3.64 -1.87
CA SER A 74 -14.08 3.21 -2.78
C SER A 74 -13.90 1.76 -3.21
N ILE A 75 -12.67 1.28 -3.17
CA ILE A 75 -12.35 -0.07 -3.64
C ILE A 75 -12.54 -1.08 -2.52
N VAL A 76 -12.21 -0.70 -1.29
CA VAL A 76 -12.32 -1.59 -0.13
C VAL A 76 -13.26 -0.94 0.88
N PRO A 77 -14.50 -1.43 0.95
CA PRO A 77 -15.45 -0.89 1.94
C PRO A 77 -14.93 -1.05 3.36
N GLU A 78 -15.38 -0.18 4.24
CA GLU A 78 -14.91 -0.18 5.62
C GLU A 78 -15.07 -1.54 6.30
N THR A 79 -16.19 -2.20 6.10
CA THR A 79 -16.42 -3.49 6.73
C THR A 79 -15.43 -4.53 6.26
N GLU A 80 -15.11 -4.50 4.97
CA GLU A 80 -14.15 -5.43 4.41
C GLU A 80 -12.75 -5.11 4.90
N ALA A 81 -12.40 -3.84 4.98
CA ALA A 81 -11.10 -3.41 5.48
C ALA A 81 -10.91 -3.88 6.92
N ARG A 82 -11.94 -3.70 7.73
CA ARG A 82 -11.87 -4.10 9.13
C ARG A 82 -11.72 -5.61 9.28
N ALA A 83 -12.48 -6.36 8.51
CA ALA A 83 -12.37 -7.81 8.53
C ALA A 83 -10.98 -8.28 8.12
N PHE A 84 -10.43 -7.63 7.11
CA PHE A 84 -9.09 -7.96 6.64
C PHE A 84 -8.05 -7.70 7.73
N LEU A 85 -8.12 -6.52 8.36
CA LEU A 85 -7.16 -6.19 9.40
C LEU A 85 -7.25 -7.14 10.58
N ASN A 86 -8.47 -7.51 10.98
CA ASN A 86 -8.64 -8.47 12.05
C ASN A 86 -8.04 -9.82 11.71
N SER A 87 -8.14 -10.22 10.45
CA SER A 87 -7.62 -11.52 10.03
C SER A 87 -6.10 -11.59 10.10
N GLN A 88 -5.43 -10.44 10.08
CA GLN A 88 -3.97 -10.42 10.11
C GLN A 88 -3.39 -10.91 11.43
N THR A 89 -4.11 -10.70 12.51
CA THR A 89 -3.63 -11.09 13.83
C THR A 89 -4.36 -12.29 14.41
N GLU A 90 -5.44 -12.70 13.78
CA GLU A 90 -6.28 -13.77 14.29
C GLU A 90 -5.52 -15.06 14.40
N GLY A 91 -5.68 -15.74 15.55
CA GLY A 91 -5.05 -17.03 15.76
C GLY A 91 -3.57 -16.99 16.06
N LYS A 92 -2.99 -15.80 16.20
CA LYS A 92 -1.56 -15.66 16.46
C LYS A 92 -1.32 -15.05 17.83
N SER A 93 -0.31 -15.57 18.54
CA SER A 93 0.13 -14.92 19.76
C SER A 93 0.89 -13.65 19.39
N GLN A 94 1.07 -12.77 20.37
CA GLN A 94 1.83 -11.55 20.16
C GLN A 94 3.23 -11.86 19.67
N GLU A 95 3.88 -12.83 20.30
CA GLU A 95 5.24 -13.20 19.91
C GLU A 95 5.30 -13.71 18.48
N GLN A 96 4.34 -14.55 18.12
CA GLN A 96 4.31 -15.09 16.75
C GLN A 96 4.09 -13.99 15.72
N TYR A 97 3.17 -13.10 16.02
CA TYR A 97 2.87 -12.03 15.09
C TYR A 97 4.07 -11.10 14.96
N CYS A 98 4.67 -10.71 16.07
CA CYS A 98 5.83 -9.82 16.04
C CYS A 98 6.98 -10.43 15.25
N ALA A 99 7.22 -11.72 15.43
CA ALA A 99 8.27 -12.40 14.68
C ALA A 99 7.96 -12.40 13.19
N SER A 100 6.70 -12.61 12.84
CA SER A 100 6.29 -12.69 11.44
C SER A 100 6.37 -11.36 10.69
N ILE A 101 6.20 -10.24 11.40
CA ILE A 101 6.18 -8.94 10.74
C ILE A 101 7.53 -8.22 10.79
N LYS A 102 8.51 -8.76 11.47
CA LYS A 102 9.80 -8.09 11.63
C LYS A 102 10.42 -7.72 10.29
N THR A 103 10.57 -8.69 9.40
CA THR A 103 11.15 -8.44 8.09
C THR A 103 10.25 -7.61 7.19
N PRO A 104 8.95 -7.90 7.10
CA PRO A 104 8.06 -7.04 6.33
C PRO A 104 8.08 -5.58 6.77
N VAL A 105 8.16 -5.33 8.07
CA VAL A 105 8.21 -3.95 8.56
C VAL A 105 9.50 -3.27 8.14
N GLN A 106 10.63 -3.98 8.23
CA GLN A 106 11.89 -3.40 7.78
C GLN A 106 11.83 -3.01 6.31
N ARG A 107 11.23 -3.84 5.50
CA ARG A 107 11.07 -3.54 4.08
C ARG A 107 10.15 -2.34 3.87
N SER A 108 9.08 -2.27 4.63
CA SER A 108 8.15 -1.15 4.53
C SER A 108 8.81 0.16 4.93
N LEU A 109 9.58 0.14 6.02
CA LEU A 109 10.29 1.33 6.44
C LEU A 109 11.21 1.84 5.34
N GLN A 110 11.93 0.92 4.72
CA GLN A 110 12.83 1.26 3.66
C GLN A 110 12.09 1.80 2.44
N ARG A 111 11.04 1.11 2.02
CA ARG A 111 10.28 1.50 0.84
C ARG A 111 9.60 2.84 1.00
N TYR A 112 8.89 3.04 2.10
CA TYR A 112 8.11 4.25 2.29
C TYR A 112 8.98 5.46 2.60
N ASN A 113 10.07 5.28 3.33
CA ASN A 113 10.94 6.40 3.62
C ASN A 113 11.75 6.82 2.41
N ASN A 114 12.21 5.86 1.62
CA ASN A 114 12.96 6.18 0.42
C ASN A 114 12.08 6.77 -0.67
N GLY A 115 10.89 6.23 -0.82
CA GLY A 115 9.98 6.69 -1.85
C GLY A 115 9.37 8.06 -1.59
N ASN A 116 9.54 8.57 -0.39
CA ASN A 116 8.94 9.82 0.02
C ASN A 116 9.81 11.04 -0.27
N ARG A 117 10.86 10.84 -0.97
CA ARG A 117 11.76 11.95 -1.26
C ARG A 117 11.36 12.78 -2.44
#